data_f45bf6e97752402125b78491b9fab9d7
#
_entry.id   f45bf6e97752402125b78491b9fab9d7
#
_cell.length_a   1.000
_cell.length_b   1.000
_cell.length_c   1.000
_cell.angle_alpha   90.00
_cell.angle_beta   90.00
_cell.angle_gamma   90.00
#
_symmetry.space_group_name_H-M   'P 1'
#
loop_
_entity.id
_entity.type
_entity.pdbx_description
1 polymer ?
#
loop_
_entity_poly.entity_id
_entity_poly.type
_entity_poly.pdbx_seq_one_letter_code
_entity_poly.pdbx_strand_id
1 'polypeptide(L)'
;MLQHLTIQHYALIESLDIDFHKGFSVITGETGAGKSIMLGALNLLLGGRADAKAIQNGQKKCMVEASFQIGGLGLEPFFANNDIDYDANDCIVRREVLQSGKSRAFINDTPVSVSKLKEIGASLIDIHSQHQNLLIRNELFLINSLDIMASQPQLVSSYKCLYGQCKQALQALKQLEENAIMGRSNEDYLRFQLNQIDELELHDGEQTDLENEQHILGHAEEIKQGLYQAKGLLGNDEISISQNLRQAIEAIENIANNYENAHDLAERLRSVRIELDDIEAELEQSADSIDYDPARLQYVEERLSNIYELEQKHAVSTIEELQEKAENMRKELDSIDNVDEDIKRQQKEVERLLALRTKIATQLTNVRKKAAQLIQTELTETLKGLGMPNTHIDMKIEPRVEPDSTGADKVTFLFSANKNVPLQDVSAIASGGEIARLMLALKELIARRTQLPTIVFDEIDTGVSGTMAERMAQVMKQMSANCQVLCITHLPQIAAWGNHHFRVYKEDSNGSTRSHIQPLNTEEKITELAHMLSGEHLSDAAIENAKTLIQNAHN
;
A
#
# COMPACT_ATOMS: atom_id res chain seq x y z
N MET A 1 18.18 -5.67 23.13
CA MET A 1 18.33 -5.30 24.55
C MET A 1 18.61 -3.81 24.62
N LEU A 2 17.90 -3.07 25.48
CA LEU A 2 18.16 -1.65 25.75
C LEU A 2 19.51 -1.51 26.44
N GLN A 3 20.43 -0.74 25.88
CA GLN A 3 21.78 -0.52 26.45
C GLN A 3 21.88 0.85 27.09
N HIS A 4 21.41 1.88 26.40
CA HIS A 4 21.57 3.26 26.84
C HIS A 4 20.29 4.06 26.56
N LEU A 5 19.95 5.02 27.42
CA LEU A 5 18.79 5.91 27.27
C LEU A 5 19.22 7.34 27.63
N THR A 6 19.07 8.22 26.65
CA THR A 6 19.25 9.66 26.80
C THR A 6 17.92 10.38 26.65
N ILE A 7 17.56 11.22 27.59
CA ILE A 7 16.36 12.08 27.54
C ILE A 7 16.79 13.52 27.75
N GLN A 8 16.35 14.43 26.92
CA GLN A 8 16.63 15.86 27.02
C GLN A 8 15.34 16.69 26.93
N HIS A 9 15.16 17.58 27.91
CA HIS A 9 14.05 18.55 27.99
C HIS A 9 12.65 17.95 27.87
N TYR A 10 12.45 16.78 28.47
CA TYR A 10 11.16 16.06 28.45
C TYR A 10 10.48 16.14 29.82
N ALA A 11 9.34 16.80 29.88
CA ALA A 11 8.57 17.05 31.12
C ALA A 11 9.42 17.67 32.24
N LEU A 12 9.64 16.96 33.35
CA LEU A 12 10.47 17.41 34.46
C LEU A 12 11.94 16.98 34.33
N ILE A 13 12.30 16.23 33.27
CA ILE A 13 13.66 15.79 33.03
C ILE A 13 14.36 16.83 32.14
N GLU A 14 15.37 17.50 32.66
CA GLU A 14 16.21 18.41 31.89
C GLU A 14 17.23 17.64 31.06
N SER A 15 17.98 16.75 31.68
CA SER A 15 18.91 15.83 31.03
C SER A 15 19.00 14.56 31.85
N LEU A 16 18.90 13.42 31.16
CA LEU A 16 19.05 12.10 31.75
C LEU A 16 19.91 11.27 30.81
N ASP A 17 20.84 10.53 31.40
CA ASP A 17 21.77 9.65 30.70
C ASP A 17 21.96 8.39 31.55
N ILE A 18 21.52 7.21 31.06
CA ILE A 18 21.49 5.98 31.86
C ILE A 18 21.91 4.79 31.00
N ASP A 19 22.83 4.01 31.58
CA ASP A 19 23.19 2.68 31.08
C ASP A 19 22.34 1.58 31.73
N PHE A 20 21.80 0.71 30.90
CA PHE A 20 21.05 -0.48 31.30
C PHE A 20 21.84 -1.75 31.00
N HIS A 21 21.74 -2.71 31.88
CA HIS A 21 22.47 -3.98 31.79
C HIS A 21 21.48 -5.16 31.66
N LYS A 22 21.99 -6.29 31.21
CA LYS A 22 21.24 -7.55 31.17
C LYS A 22 20.79 -7.97 32.56
N GLY A 23 19.65 -8.63 32.63
CA GLY A 23 19.11 -9.13 33.91
C GLY A 23 17.89 -8.36 34.36
N PHE A 24 17.64 -8.38 35.67
CA PHE A 24 16.49 -7.74 36.31
C PHE A 24 16.91 -6.39 36.91
N SER A 25 16.40 -5.31 36.32
CA SER A 25 16.60 -3.94 36.82
C SER A 25 15.32 -3.44 37.48
N VAL A 26 15.47 -2.79 38.61
CA VAL A 26 14.36 -2.21 39.36
C VAL A 26 14.52 -0.70 39.45
N ILE A 27 13.41 0.01 39.33
CA ILE A 27 13.33 1.46 39.39
C ILE A 27 12.36 1.83 40.54
N THR A 28 12.89 2.45 41.61
CA THR A 28 12.13 2.94 42.76
C THR A 28 12.09 4.46 42.80
N GLY A 29 11.33 5.02 43.71
CA GLY A 29 11.23 6.46 43.94
C GLY A 29 9.79 6.88 44.27
N GLU A 30 9.62 8.13 44.67
CA GLU A 30 8.33 8.70 45.05
C GLU A 30 7.32 8.70 43.89
N THR A 31 6.02 8.56 44.18
CA THR A 31 4.94 8.71 43.23
C THR A 31 4.96 10.12 42.63
N GLY A 32 4.91 10.20 41.27
CA GLY A 32 5.03 11.47 40.57
C GLY A 32 6.45 12.03 40.41
N ALA A 33 7.50 11.32 40.92
CA ALA A 33 8.89 11.79 40.85
C ALA A 33 9.59 11.60 39.51
N GLY A 34 8.90 11.07 38.48
CA GLY A 34 9.52 10.88 37.17
C GLY A 34 9.46 9.44 36.62
N LYS A 35 8.98 8.46 37.40
CA LYS A 35 8.79 7.07 36.94
C LYS A 35 7.90 7.02 35.70
N SER A 36 6.71 7.64 35.77
CA SER A 36 5.79 7.74 34.64
C SER A 36 6.32 8.63 33.49
N ILE A 37 7.23 9.57 33.81
CA ILE A 37 7.87 10.43 32.79
C ILE A 37 8.86 9.61 31.97
N MET A 38 9.65 8.74 32.58
CA MET A 38 10.57 7.84 31.87
C MET A 38 9.80 6.88 30.96
N LEU A 39 8.69 6.32 31.43
CA LEU A 39 7.82 5.47 30.59
C LEU A 39 7.19 6.24 29.45
N GLY A 40 6.77 7.49 29.70
CA GLY A 40 6.28 8.38 28.67
C GLY A 40 7.34 8.64 27.59
N ALA A 41 8.59 8.83 27.98
CA ALA A 41 9.72 9.00 27.06
C ALA A 41 9.99 7.72 26.25
N LEU A 42 10.00 6.54 26.89
CA LEU A 42 10.13 5.25 26.19
C LEU A 42 8.97 5.02 25.21
N ASN A 43 7.74 5.31 25.62
CA ASN A 43 6.58 5.18 24.75
C ASN A 43 6.65 6.15 23.54
N LEU A 44 7.12 7.39 23.76
CA LEU A 44 7.38 8.34 22.69
C LEU A 44 8.43 7.81 21.71
N LEU A 45 9.52 7.24 22.23
CA LEU A 45 10.60 6.63 21.44
C LEU A 45 10.09 5.48 20.56
N LEU A 46 9.17 4.66 21.09
CA LEU A 46 8.56 3.53 20.39
C LEU A 46 7.41 3.95 19.42
N GLY A 47 7.32 5.24 19.09
CA GLY A 47 6.34 5.75 18.11
C GLY A 47 4.98 6.11 18.71
N GLY A 48 4.90 6.29 20.04
CA GLY A 48 3.73 6.85 20.71
C GLY A 48 3.39 8.27 20.24
N ARG A 49 2.20 8.75 20.60
CA ARG A 49 1.73 10.09 20.23
C ARG A 49 2.65 11.16 20.86
N ALA A 50 3.16 12.04 20.02
CA ALA A 50 3.91 13.20 20.47
C ALA A 50 2.94 14.28 20.99
N ASP A 51 3.21 14.80 22.20
CA ASP A 51 2.50 15.95 22.77
C ASP A 51 3.52 17.06 23.04
N ALA A 52 3.30 18.24 22.44
CA ALA A 52 4.13 19.40 22.68
C ALA A 52 4.13 19.86 24.18
N LYS A 53 3.09 19.49 24.95
CA LYS A 53 3.03 19.73 26.40
C LYS A 53 4.07 18.96 27.19
N ALA A 54 4.63 17.88 26.60
CA ALA A 54 5.71 17.12 27.21
C ALA A 54 7.09 17.80 27.10
N ILE A 55 7.20 18.89 26.34
CA ILE A 55 8.43 19.69 26.26
C ILE A 55 8.56 20.53 27.54
N GLN A 56 9.75 20.50 28.15
CA GLN A 56 10.04 21.32 29.33
C GLN A 56 9.82 22.81 29.03
N ASN A 57 9.21 23.53 29.98
CA ASN A 57 8.91 24.95 29.83
C ASN A 57 10.16 25.75 29.46
N GLY A 58 10.03 26.62 28.46
CA GLY A 58 11.12 27.47 27.96
C GLY A 58 12.01 26.80 26.90
N GLN A 59 11.82 25.52 26.61
CA GLN A 59 12.62 24.79 25.61
C GLN A 59 11.91 24.70 24.25
N LYS A 60 12.70 24.74 23.16
CA LYS A 60 12.19 24.68 21.79
C LYS A 60 11.88 23.27 21.31
N LYS A 61 12.57 22.27 21.88
CA LYS A 61 12.41 20.85 21.54
C LYS A 61 12.73 19.97 22.75
N CYS A 62 12.17 18.75 22.74
CA CYS A 62 12.67 17.65 23.55
C CYS A 62 13.21 16.53 22.65
N MET A 63 14.11 15.73 23.19
CA MET A 63 14.73 14.59 22.52
C MET A 63 14.73 13.38 23.44
N VAL A 64 14.38 12.23 22.89
CA VAL A 64 14.56 10.92 23.52
C VAL A 64 15.33 10.05 22.54
N GLU A 65 16.41 9.47 23.00
CA GLU A 65 17.29 8.59 22.24
C GLU A 65 17.62 7.35 23.05
N ALA A 66 17.66 6.20 22.41
CA ALA A 66 18.14 4.99 23.05
C ALA A 66 18.91 4.12 22.07
N SER A 67 19.93 3.44 22.59
CA SER A 67 20.67 2.42 21.85
C SER A 67 20.25 1.02 22.26
N PHE A 68 20.22 0.14 21.25
CA PHE A 68 19.76 -1.24 21.39
C PHE A 68 20.73 -2.22 20.76
N GLN A 69 21.03 -3.28 21.49
CA GLN A 69 21.62 -4.47 20.89
C GLN A 69 20.51 -5.30 20.22
N ILE A 70 20.59 -5.45 18.88
CA ILE A 70 19.56 -6.09 18.06
C ILE A 70 20.01 -7.38 17.38
N GLY A 71 21.27 -7.76 17.56
CA GLY A 71 21.80 -9.00 16.98
C GLY A 71 20.96 -10.22 17.37
N GLY A 72 20.64 -11.06 16.39
CA GLY A 72 19.84 -12.28 16.56
C GLY A 72 18.32 -12.07 16.60
N LEU A 73 17.81 -10.85 16.43
CA LEU A 73 16.36 -10.58 16.40
C LEU A 73 15.74 -10.79 15.01
N GLY A 74 16.53 -11.09 13.97
CA GLY A 74 16.04 -11.28 12.60
C GLY A 74 15.49 -10.00 11.96
N LEU A 75 16.04 -8.85 12.33
CA LEU A 75 15.60 -7.53 11.85
C LEU A 75 16.33 -7.08 10.57
N GLU A 76 17.30 -7.83 10.08
CA GLU A 76 18.07 -7.52 8.87
C GLU A 76 17.18 -7.20 7.65
N PRO A 77 16.07 -7.94 7.39
CA PRO A 77 15.18 -7.61 6.29
C PRO A 77 14.45 -6.27 6.46
N PHE A 78 14.14 -5.87 7.70
CA PHE A 78 13.52 -4.57 7.97
C PHE A 78 14.47 -3.43 7.58
N PHE A 79 15.75 -3.52 7.97
CA PHE A 79 16.75 -2.51 7.66
C PHE A 79 17.02 -2.43 6.15
N ALA A 80 17.19 -3.58 5.48
CA ALA A 80 17.41 -3.66 4.04
C ALA A 80 16.23 -3.09 3.22
N ASN A 81 14.99 -3.43 3.59
CA ASN A 81 13.80 -2.96 2.89
C ASN A 81 13.50 -1.46 3.09
N ASN A 82 14.17 -0.82 4.04
CA ASN A 82 13.95 0.59 4.37
C ASN A 82 15.18 1.46 4.10
N ASP A 83 16.24 0.93 3.47
CA ASP A 83 17.50 1.62 3.19
C ASP A 83 18.13 2.23 4.45
N ILE A 84 18.13 1.47 5.56
CA ILE A 84 18.72 1.86 6.85
C ILE A 84 19.94 0.98 7.12
N ASP A 85 21.04 1.56 7.57
CA ASP A 85 22.22 0.81 7.97
C ASP A 85 21.93 -0.10 9.17
N TYR A 86 22.32 -1.38 9.07
CA TYR A 86 22.13 -2.36 10.12
C TYR A 86 23.39 -2.49 10.98
N ASP A 87 23.27 -2.20 12.28
CA ASP A 87 24.29 -2.54 13.28
C ASP A 87 23.67 -3.47 14.34
N ALA A 88 24.20 -4.68 14.47
CA ALA A 88 23.73 -5.69 15.40
C ALA A 88 23.93 -5.29 16.86
N ASN A 89 24.93 -4.48 17.18
CA ASN A 89 25.36 -4.16 18.53
C ASN A 89 24.89 -2.78 19.00
N ASP A 90 24.68 -1.84 18.08
CA ASP A 90 24.32 -0.45 18.41
C ASP A 90 23.29 0.11 17.42
N CYS A 91 22.04 -0.25 17.63
CA CYS A 91 20.93 0.33 16.89
C CYS A 91 20.39 1.54 17.66
N ILE A 92 20.62 2.74 17.15
CA ILE A 92 20.19 3.98 17.76
C ILE A 92 18.80 4.35 17.26
N VAL A 93 17.87 4.53 18.18
CA VAL A 93 16.51 5.03 17.91
C VAL A 93 16.35 6.38 18.57
N ARG A 94 15.98 7.40 17.79
CA ARG A 94 15.82 8.78 18.29
C ARG A 94 14.48 9.39 17.89
N ARG A 95 13.88 10.10 18.84
CA ARG A 95 12.65 10.86 18.65
C ARG A 95 12.82 12.30 19.11
N GLU A 96 12.52 13.25 18.23
CA GLU A 96 12.49 14.67 18.56
C GLU A 96 11.06 15.21 18.45
N VAL A 97 10.63 16.03 19.42
CA VAL A 97 9.36 16.75 19.38
C VAL A 97 9.65 18.25 19.47
N LEU A 98 9.09 19.02 18.55
CA LEU A 98 9.25 20.45 18.47
C LEU A 98 8.04 21.17 19.12
N GLN A 99 8.25 22.37 19.63
CA GLN A 99 7.20 23.21 20.22
C GLN A 99 6.01 23.47 19.25
N SER A 100 6.26 23.41 17.95
CA SER A 100 5.23 23.48 16.91
C SER A 100 4.30 22.25 16.84
N GLY A 101 4.52 21.24 17.67
CA GLY A 101 3.81 19.95 17.62
C GLY A 101 4.32 18.98 16.53
N LYS A 102 5.25 19.42 15.68
CA LYS A 102 5.90 18.53 14.70
C LYS A 102 6.88 17.61 15.42
N SER A 103 6.99 16.37 14.95
CA SER A 103 7.97 15.42 15.48
C SER A 103 8.77 14.76 14.36
N ARG A 104 10.01 14.38 14.69
CA ARG A 104 10.93 13.67 13.79
C ARG A 104 11.36 12.36 14.46
N ALA A 105 11.53 11.33 13.66
CA ALA A 105 12.00 10.02 14.12
C ALA A 105 13.21 9.60 13.29
N PHE A 106 14.17 8.93 13.93
CA PHE A 106 15.39 8.48 13.30
C PHE A 106 15.73 7.08 13.77
N ILE A 107 16.29 6.27 12.89
CA ILE A 107 16.91 4.97 13.19
C ILE A 107 18.30 5.02 12.55
N ASN A 108 19.35 4.83 13.34
CA ASN A 108 20.75 4.96 12.91
C ASN A 108 20.98 6.24 12.09
N ASP A 109 20.53 7.39 12.63
CA ASP A 109 20.54 8.72 11.98
C ASP A 109 19.73 8.88 10.70
N THR A 110 19.15 7.80 10.16
CA THR A 110 18.26 7.85 9.00
C THR A 110 16.86 8.34 9.42
N PRO A 111 16.30 9.40 8.81
CA PRO A 111 14.96 9.87 9.10
C PRO A 111 13.91 8.83 8.67
N VAL A 112 12.98 8.49 9.56
CA VAL A 112 11.93 7.50 9.29
C VAL A 112 10.54 8.01 9.62
N SER A 113 9.51 7.37 9.07
CA SER A 113 8.13 7.61 9.47
C SER A 113 7.82 7.03 10.85
N VAL A 114 6.79 7.58 11.52
CA VAL A 114 6.36 7.06 12.84
C VAL A 114 5.84 5.62 12.73
N SER A 115 5.29 5.23 11.59
CA SER A 115 4.84 3.84 11.38
C SER A 115 6.00 2.85 11.34
N LYS A 116 7.10 3.19 10.68
CA LYS A 116 8.34 2.38 10.69
C LYS A 116 8.96 2.32 12.09
N LEU A 117 8.92 3.45 12.81
CA LEU A 117 9.39 3.49 14.20
C LEU A 117 8.55 2.58 15.10
N LYS A 118 7.22 2.54 14.94
CA LYS A 118 6.34 1.62 15.67
C LYS A 118 6.61 0.16 15.34
N GLU A 119 6.87 -0.13 14.08
CA GLU A 119 7.15 -1.49 13.61
C GLU A 119 8.41 -2.06 14.27
N ILE A 120 9.53 -1.34 14.23
CA ILE A 120 10.75 -1.77 14.90
C ILE A 120 10.59 -1.75 16.41
N GLY A 121 9.96 -0.72 16.97
CA GLY A 121 9.76 -0.54 18.41
C GLY A 121 9.06 -1.73 19.07
N ALA A 122 8.07 -2.32 18.40
CA ALA A 122 7.38 -3.52 18.87
C ALA A 122 8.29 -4.75 19.00
N SER A 123 9.42 -4.78 18.28
CA SER A 123 10.43 -5.84 18.35
C SER A 123 11.54 -5.54 19.38
N LEU A 124 11.64 -4.31 19.87
CA LEU A 124 12.70 -3.86 20.78
C LEU A 124 12.28 -3.87 22.25
N ILE A 125 11.11 -3.32 22.57
CA ILE A 125 10.61 -3.20 23.94
C ILE A 125 9.11 -3.53 23.99
N ASP A 126 8.74 -4.34 24.96
CA ASP A 126 7.35 -4.55 25.37
C ASP A 126 7.11 -3.84 26.72
N ILE A 127 6.29 -2.79 26.71
CA ILE A 127 5.96 -2.02 27.93
C ILE A 127 4.62 -2.52 28.47
N HIS A 128 4.62 -3.11 29.66
CA HIS A 128 3.42 -3.49 30.38
C HIS A 128 3.07 -2.44 31.43
N SER A 129 1.98 -1.70 31.19
CA SER A 129 1.43 -0.70 32.13
C SER A 129 0.02 -1.07 32.57
N GLN A 130 -0.49 -0.40 33.62
CA GLN A 130 -1.84 -0.63 34.14
C GLN A 130 -2.93 -0.53 33.07
N HIS A 131 -2.74 0.31 32.05
CA HIS A 131 -3.67 0.42 30.90
C HIS A 131 -3.55 -0.74 29.91
N GLN A 132 -2.45 -1.48 29.91
CA GLN A 132 -2.22 -2.63 29.04
C GLN A 132 -2.79 -3.95 29.58
N ASN A 133 -3.34 -3.97 30.77
CA ASN A 133 -4.16 -5.08 31.27
C ASN A 133 -5.36 -5.39 30.34
N LEU A 134 -5.69 -4.46 29.43
CA LEU A 134 -6.67 -4.63 28.36
C LEU A 134 -6.15 -5.44 27.15
N LEU A 135 -4.84 -5.70 27.03
CA LEU A 135 -4.28 -6.46 25.89
C LEU A 135 -4.82 -7.88 25.79
N ILE A 136 -5.10 -8.51 26.93
CA ILE A 136 -5.69 -9.84 26.95
C ILE A 136 -7.12 -9.88 26.36
N ARG A 137 -7.76 -8.71 26.20
CA ARG A 137 -9.04 -8.53 25.50
C ARG A 137 -8.84 -8.35 23.99
N ASN A 138 -7.61 -8.12 23.55
CA ASN A 138 -7.30 -7.92 22.15
C ASN A 138 -7.12 -9.28 21.46
N GLU A 139 -8.01 -9.59 20.55
CA GLU A 139 -7.97 -10.85 19.80
C GLU A 139 -6.66 -11.05 19.05
N LEU A 140 -6.06 -9.99 18.48
CA LEU A 140 -4.76 -10.07 17.80
C LEU A 140 -3.65 -10.48 18.75
N PHE A 141 -3.66 -9.98 19.99
CA PHE A 141 -2.70 -10.37 21.00
C PHE A 141 -2.84 -11.86 21.35
N LEU A 142 -4.08 -12.36 21.49
CA LEU A 142 -4.35 -13.78 21.78
C LEU A 142 -3.91 -14.68 20.62
N ILE A 143 -4.23 -14.29 19.39
CA ILE A 143 -3.81 -15.03 18.19
C ILE A 143 -2.28 -15.07 18.08
N ASN A 144 -1.61 -13.94 18.26
CA ASN A 144 -0.14 -13.88 18.24
C ASN A 144 0.48 -14.74 19.35
N SER A 145 -0.11 -14.74 20.54
CA SER A 145 0.34 -15.59 21.66
C SER A 145 0.22 -17.08 21.31
N LEU A 146 -0.88 -17.49 20.66
CA LEU A 146 -1.07 -18.85 20.16
C LEU A 146 -0.05 -19.21 19.07
N ASP A 147 0.21 -18.31 18.13
CA ASP A 147 1.15 -18.52 17.03
C ASP A 147 2.60 -18.63 17.52
N ILE A 148 2.97 -17.84 18.53
CA ILE A 148 4.28 -17.94 19.22
C ILE A 148 4.40 -19.31 19.91
N MET A 149 3.38 -19.70 20.67
CA MET A 149 3.36 -20.98 21.39
C MET A 149 3.35 -22.19 20.43
N ALA A 150 2.72 -22.05 19.29
CA ALA A 150 2.68 -23.06 18.24
C ALA A 150 4.03 -23.27 17.57
N SER A 151 4.93 -22.28 17.60
CA SER A 151 6.27 -22.31 16.98
C SER A 151 6.25 -22.70 15.50
N GLN A 152 5.27 -22.20 14.72
CA GLN A 152 5.08 -22.49 13.30
C GLN A 152 5.02 -21.20 12.46
N PRO A 153 6.06 -20.34 12.47
CA PRO A 153 6.04 -19.03 11.78
C PRO A 153 5.87 -19.15 10.27
N GLN A 154 6.37 -20.25 9.67
CA GLN A 154 6.23 -20.52 8.24
C GLN A 154 4.76 -20.76 7.83
N LEU A 155 3.98 -21.43 8.67
CA LEU A 155 2.56 -21.68 8.42
C LEU A 155 1.76 -20.38 8.46
N VAL A 156 2.06 -19.51 9.43
CA VAL A 156 1.44 -18.18 9.58
C VAL A 156 1.78 -17.30 8.38
N SER A 157 3.05 -17.24 7.98
CA SER A 157 3.49 -16.43 6.83
C SER A 157 2.89 -16.94 5.52
N SER A 158 2.80 -18.27 5.33
CA SER A 158 2.17 -18.90 4.16
C SER A 158 0.70 -18.55 4.07
N TYR A 159 -0.03 -18.59 5.20
CA TYR A 159 -1.43 -18.19 5.23
C TYR A 159 -1.60 -16.71 4.86
N LYS A 160 -0.80 -15.82 5.45
CA LYS A 160 -0.86 -14.37 5.18
C LYS A 160 -0.58 -14.05 3.71
N CYS A 161 0.43 -14.70 3.12
CA CYS A 161 0.74 -14.56 1.69
C CYS A 161 -0.44 -15.01 0.83
N LEU A 162 -0.99 -16.20 1.11
CA LEU A 162 -2.10 -16.77 0.34
C LEU A 162 -3.39 -15.95 0.49
N TYR A 163 -3.65 -15.40 1.67
CA TYR A 163 -4.75 -14.46 1.89
C TYR A 163 -4.62 -13.21 0.99
N GLY A 164 -3.40 -12.66 0.89
CA GLY A 164 -3.11 -11.55 -0.02
C GLY A 164 -3.37 -11.90 -1.49
N GLN A 165 -2.91 -13.05 -1.94
CA GLN A 165 -3.14 -13.57 -3.30
C GLN A 165 -4.64 -13.77 -3.58
N CYS A 166 -5.39 -14.38 -2.65
CA CYS A 166 -6.84 -14.53 -2.78
C CYS A 166 -7.56 -13.19 -2.93
N LYS A 167 -7.17 -12.20 -2.12
CA LYS A 167 -7.76 -10.85 -2.18
C LYS A 167 -7.50 -10.17 -3.52
N GLN A 168 -6.28 -10.28 -4.04
CA GLN A 168 -5.93 -9.73 -5.35
C GLN A 168 -6.68 -10.44 -6.48
N ALA A 169 -6.76 -11.77 -6.44
CA ALA A 169 -7.46 -12.56 -7.45
C ALA A 169 -8.97 -12.27 -7.48
N LEU A 170 -9.61 -12.11 -6.31
CA LEU A 170 -11.01 -11.71 -6.20
C LEU A 170 -11.26 -10.31 -6.73
N GLN A 171 -10.36 -9.37 -6.46
CA GLN A 171 -10.46 -8.01 -6.98
C GLN A 171 -10.29 -7.97 -8.50
N ALA A 172 -9.35 -8.75 -9.05
CA ALA A 172 -9.16 -8.88 -10.49
C ALA A 172 -10.38 -9.49 -11.18
N LEU A 173 -10.97 -10.55 -10.59
CA LEU A 173 -12.21 -11.15 -11.09
C LEU A 173 -13.35 -10.14 -11.13
N LYS A 174 -13.57 -9.42 -10.04
CA LYS A 174 -14.61 -8.38 -9.98
C LYS A 174 -14.41 -7.30 -11.05
N GLN A 175 -13.18 -6.86 -11.28
CA GLN A 175 -12.87 -5.88 -12.32
C GLN A 175 -13.16 -6.41 -13.74
N LEU A 176 -12.83 -7.68 -14.01
CA LEU A 176 -13.16 -8.32 -15.28
C LEU A 176 -14.67 -8.43 -15.48
N GLU A 177 -15.43 -8.81 -14.44
CA GLU A 177 -16.89 -8.89 -14.51
C GLU A 177 -17.54 -7.52 -14.73
N GLU A 178 -17.07 -6.46 -14.07
CA GLU A 178 -17.54 -5.08 -14.28
C GLU A 178 -17.24 -4.60 -15.71
N ASN A 179 -16.03 -4.85 -16.21
CA ASN A 179 -15.67 -4.51 -17.59
C ASN A 179 -16.51 -5.29 -18.63
N ALA A 180 -16.80 -6.57 -18.37
CA ALA A 180 -17.66 -7.39 -19.22
C ALA A 180 -19.09 -6.83 -19.30
N ILE A 181 -19.66 -6.38 -18.20
CA ILE A 181 -21.00 -5.77 -18.18
C ILE A 181 -21.02 -4.50 -19.01
N MET A 182 -20.01 -3.64 -18.89
CA MET A 182 -19.89 -2.41 -19.68
C MET A 182 -19.71 -2.71 -21.16
N GLY A 183 -18.84 -3.66 -21.51
CA GLY A 183 -18.61 -4.08 -22.90
C GLY A 183 -19.88 -4.60 -23.57
N ARG A 184 -20.61 -5.51 -22.92
CA ARG A 184 -21.86 -6.08 -23.45
C ARG A 184 -22.96 -5.04 -23.67
N SER A 185 -23.01 -3.98 -22.88
CA SER A 185 -23.98 -2.89 -23.09
C SER A 185 -23.78 -2.13 -24.41
N ASN A 186 -22.57 -2.14 -24.95
CA ASN A 186 -22.19 -1.47 -26.18
C ASN A 186 -22.09 -2.45 -27.39
N GLU A 187 -22.10 -3.76 -27.14
CA GLU A 187 -21.85 -4.78 -28.17
C GLU A 187 -22.86 -4.71 -29.32
N ASP A 188 -24.15 -4.67 -29.01
CA ASP A 188 -25.22 -4.58 -30.01
C ASP A 188 -25.10 -3.32 -30.88
N TYR A 189 -24.73 -2.22 -30.24
CA TYR A 189 -24.53 -0.95 -30.95
C TYR A 189 -23.30 -0.99 -31.86
N LEU A 190 -22.18 -1.54 -31.38
CA LEU A 190 -20.97 -1.70 -32.20
C LEU A 190 -21.20 -2.64 -33.39
N ARG A 191 -21.88 -3.78 -33.16
CA ARG A 191 -22.24 -4.71 -34.24
C ARG A 191 -23.14 -4.06 -35.28
N PHE A 192 -24.12 -3.26 -34.84
CA PHE A 192 -25.01 -2.52 -35.75
C PHE A 192 -24.22 -1.50 -36.57
N GLN A 193 -23.33 -0.73 -35.96
CA GLN A 193 -22.52 0.25 -36.69
C GLN A 193 -21.54 -0.39 -37.65
N LEU A 194 -20.90 -1.49 -37.27
CA LEU A 194 -19.98 -2.23 -38.09
C LEU A 194 -20.70 -2.80 -39.32
N ASN A 195 -21.87 -3.42 -39.13
CA ASN A 195 -22.67 -3.96 -40.25
C ASN A 195 -23.03 -2.88 -41.28
N GLN A 196 -23.34 -1.66 -40.86
CA GLN A 196 -23.65 -0.56 -41.77
C GLN A 196 -22.47 -0.18 -42.68
N ILE A 197 -21.25 -0.23 -42.13
CA ILE A 197 -20.03 0.04 -42.90
C ILE A 197 -19.73 -1.14 -43.84
N ASP A 198 -19.84 -2.38 -43.31
CA ASP A 198 -19.54 -3.59 -44.07
C ASP A 198 -20.53 -3.82 -45.22
N GLU A 199 -21.83 -3.48 -45.06
CA GLU A 199 -22.86 -3.59 -46.13
C GLU A 199 -22.58 -2.71 -47.34
N LEU A 200 -21.84 -1.62 -47.18
CA LEU A 200 -21.47 -0.75 -48.29
C LEU A 200 -20.29 -1.27 -49.12
N GLU A 201 -19.57 -2.29 -48.67
CA GLU A 201 -18.43 -2.88 -49.40
C GLU A 201 -17.49 -1.80 -49.99
N LEU A 202 -17.01 -0.89 -49.15
CA LEU A 202 -16.21 0.26 -49.54
C LEU A 202 -14.85 -0.14 -50.12
N HIS A 203 -14.41 0.51 -51.17
CA HIS A 203 -13.11 0.30 -51.82
C HIS A 203 -12.24 1.55 -51.70
N ASP A 204 -10.91 1.33 -51.57
CA ASP A 204 -9.94 2.42 -51.49
C ASP A 204 -10.01 3.29 -52.75
N GLY A 205 -10.11 4.61 -52.59
CA GLY A 205 -10.18 5.57 -53.68
C GLY A 205 -11.55 5.71 -54.37
N GLU A 206 -12.54 4.86 -54.01
CA GLU A 206 -13.89 4.86 -54.64
C GLU A 206 -14.55 6.24 -54.57
N GLN A 207 -14.46 6.94 -53.45
CA GLN A 207 -15.06 8.26 -53.28
C GLN A 207 -14.52 9.28 -54.27
N THR A 208 -13.20 9.35 -54.43
CA THR A 208 -12.55 10.27 -55.35
C THR A 208 -12.90 9.97 -56.80
N ASP A 209 -12.96 8.69 -57.15
CA ASP A 209 -13.36 8.25 -58.49
C ASP A 209 -14.81 8.61 -58.81
N LEU A 210 -15.73 8.37 -57.86
CA LEU A 210 -17.14 8.73 -58.00
C LEU A 210 -17.38 10.23 -58.03
N GLU A 211 -16.65 11.03 -57.24
CA GLU A 211 -16.72 12.49 -57.24
C GLU A 211 -16.28 13.07 -58.62
N ASN A 212 -15.19 12.52 -59.19
CA ASN A 212 -14.73 12.88 -60.52
C ASN A 212 -15.74 12.48 -61.59
N GLU A 213 -16.30 11.28 -61.51
CA GLU A 213 -17.34 10.79 -62.42
C GLU A 213 -18.60 11.64 -62.33
N GLN A 214 -19.07 11.99 -61.14
CA GLN A 214 -20.22 12.88 -60.94
C GLN A 214 -19.99 14.25 -61.59
N HIS A 215 -18.80 14.83 -61.41
CA HIS A 215 -18.45 16.12 -61.98
C HIS A 215 -18.50 16.09 -63.51
N ILE A 216 -17.98 15.03 -64.17
CA ILE A 216 -17.97 14.87 -65.60
C ILE A 216 -19.40 14.65 -66.12
N LEU A 217 -20.15 13.71 -65.51
CA LEU A 217 -21.53 13.39 -65.97
C LEU A 217 -22.50 14.53 -65.72
N GLY A 218 -22.35 15.26 -64.59
CA GLY A 218 -23.18 16.42 -64.27
C GLY A 218 -23.03 17.61 -65.23
N HIS A 219 -21.84 17.74 -65.85
CA HIS A 219 -21.56 18.81 -66.86
C HIS A 219 -21.41 18.27 -68.27
N ALA A 220 -21.77 17.00 -68.53
CA ALA A 220 -21.55 16.32 -69.83
C ALA A 220 -22.10 17.10 -70.99
N GLU A 221 -23.32 17.63 -70.88
CA GLU A 221 -23.97 18.40 -71.93
C GLU A 221 -23.21 19.73 -72.20
N GLU A 222 -22.83 20.46 -71.18
CA GLU A 222 -22.10 21.73 -71.31
C GLU A 222 -20.68 21.52 -71.87
N ILE A 223 -19.96 20.48 -71.39
CA ILE A 223 -18.64 20.14 -71.91
C ILE A 223 -18.70 19.74 -73.38
N LYS A 224 -19.66 18.87 -73.71
CA LYS A 224 -19.87 18.41 -75.11
C LYS A 224 -20.20 19.55 -76.05
N GLN A 225 -21.08 20.47 -75.63
CA GLN A 225 -21.44 21.66 -76.42
C GLN A 225 -20.22 22.57 -76.62
N GLY A 226 -19.41 22.80 -75.56
CA GLY A 226 -18.16 23.59 -75.62
C GLY A 226 -17.14 22.98 -76.60
N LEU A 227 -16.95 21.64 -76.54
CA LEU A 227 -16.01 20.93 -77.42
C LEU A 227 -16.48 20.99 -78.92
N TYR A 228 -17.77 20.79 -79.15
CA TYR A 228 -18.32 20.92 -80.49
C TYR A 228 -18.25 22.36 -81.02
N GLN A 229 -18.47 23.36 -80.21
CA GLN A 229 -18.35 24.76 -80.61
C GLN A 229 -16.88 25.09 -80.95
N ALA A 230 -15.93 24.63 -80.13
CA ALA A 230 -14.52 24.81 -80.44
C ALA A 230 -14.08 24.13 -81.71
N LYS A 231 -14.52 22.87 -81.91
CA LYS A 231 -14.33 22.13 -83.20
C LYS A 231 -14.87 22.89 -84.37
N GLY A 232 -16.13 23.41 -84.31
CA GLY A 232 -16.74 24.18 -85.37
C GLY A 232 -15.99 25.41 -85.77
N LEU A 233 -15.40 26.11 -84.78
CA LEU A 233 -14.56 27.29 -85.02
C LEU A 233 -13.20 26.96 -85.69
N LEU A 234 -12.63 25.79 -85.42
CA LEU A 234 -11.36 25.34 -85.97
C LEU A 234 -11.50 24.65 -87.31
N GLY A 235 -12.58 23.86 -87.46
CA GLY A 235 -12.77 22.90 -88.57
C GLY A 235 -13.03 23.48 -89.92
N ASN A 236 -13.59 22.58 -90.79
CA ASN A 236 -13.73 22.87 -92.26
C ASN A 236 -15.05 23.55 -92.65
N ASP A 237 -15.74 24.25 -91.75
CA ASP A 237 -16.93 25.04 -92.08
C ASP A 237 -16.58 26.30 -92.92
N GLU A 238 -17.55 26.89 -93.61
CA GLU A 238 -17.31 28.02 -94.53
C GLU A 238 -16.62 29.25 -93.88
N ILE A 239 -16.64 29.35 -92.57
CA ILE A 239 -16.03 30.43 -91.81
C ILE A 239 -15.16 29.83 -90.66
N SER A 240 -14.28 28.88 -90.95
CA SER A 240 -13.41 28.24 -89.93
C SER A 240 -11.95 28.79 -90.00
N ILE A 241 -11.21 28.60 -88.89
CA ILE A 241 -9.80 28.98 -88.87
C ILE A 241 -9.00 28.18 -89.87
N SER A 242 -9.26 26.87 -90.03
CA SER A 242 -8.59 25.99 -90.98
C SER A 242 -8.83 26.42 -92.40
N GLN A 243 -10.09 26.85 -92.75
CA GLN A 243 -10.43 27.36 -94.07
C GLN A 243 -9.75 28.71 -94.38
N ASN A 244 -9.76 29.64 -93.39
CA ASN A 244 -9.09 30.91 -93.55
C ASN A 244 -7.54 30.74 -93.64
N LEU A 245 -6.99 29.79 -92.95
CA LEU A 245 -5.55 29.47 -93.04
C LEU A 245 -5.15 28.87 -94.36
N ARG A 246 -6.03 28.02 -94.95
CA ARG A 246 -5.86 27.49 -96.30
C ARG A 246 -5.84 28.60 -97.33
N GLN A 247 -6.79 29.56 -97.28
CA GLN A 247 -6.81 30.72 -98.16
C GLN A 247 -5.54 31.61 -97.97
N ALA A 248 -5.06 31.77 -96.75
CA ALA A 248 -3.82 32.50 -96.46
C ALA A 248 -2.59 31.79 -97.05
N ILE A 249 -2.51 30.47 -96.96
CA ILE A 249 -1.47 29.65 -97.59
C ILE A 249 -1.48 29.84 -99.11
N GLU A 250 -2.65 29.68 -99.74
CA GLU A 250 -2.80 29.88 -101.20
C GLU A 250 -2.39 31.30 -101.66
N ALA A 251 -2.80 32.32 -100.90
CA ALA A 251 -2.42 33.71 -101.22
C ALA A 251 -0.88 33.94 -101.12
N ILE A 252 -0.21 33.35 -100.15
CA ILE A 252 1.24 33.44 -99.99
C ILE A 252 1.98 32.63 -101.05
N GLU A 253 1.47 31.44 -101.43
CA GLU A 253 2.03 30.61 -102.47
C GLU A 253 1.95 31.30 -103.85
N ASN A 254 0.85 32.03 -104.15
CA ASN A 254 0.70 32.79 -105.42
C ASN A 254 1.74 33.89 -105.62
N ILE A 255 2.35 34.40 -104.54
CA ILE A 255 3.40 35.43 -104.60
C ILE A 255 4.80 34.86 -104.45
N ALA A 256 4.97 33.52 -104.24
CA ALA A 256 6.24 32.87 -103.96
C ALA A 256 7.30 33.06 -105.01
N ASN A 257 6.90 33.22 -106.29
CA ASN A 257 7.82 33.48 -107.41
C ASN A 257 8.42 34.91 -107.42
N ASN A 258 7.77 35.82 -106.61
CA ASN A 258 8.17 37.25 -106.66
C ASN A 258 8.66 37.75 -105.26
N TYR A 259 8.61 36.94 -104.23
CA TYR A 259 9.00 37.31 -102.85
C TYR A 259 9.73 36.15 -102.16
N GLU A 260 11.00 36.31 -101.92
CA GLU A 260 11.93 35.29 -101.47
C GLU A 260 11.49 34.63 -100.13
N ASN A 261 10.95 35.41 -99.16
CA ASN A 261 10.48 34.87 -97.89
C ASN A 261 9.09 34.19 -97.90
N ALA A 262 8.41 34.18 -99.04
CA ALA A 262 7.05 33.60 -99.14
C ALA A 262 7.01 32.09 -98.92
N HIS A 263 8.05 31.40 -99.36
CA HIS A 263 8.12 29.94 -99.17
C HIS A 263 8.21 29.56 -97.68
N ASP A 264 9.05 30.24 -96.92
CA ASP A 264 9.20 30.00 -95.47
C ASP A 264 7.92 30.34 -94.69
N LEU A 265 7.23 31.45 -95.05
CA LEU A 265 5.93 31.80 -94.48
C LEU A 265 4.82 30.76 -94.82
N ALA A 266 4.80 30.25 -96.01
CA ALA A 266 3.83 29.20 -96.42
C ALA A 266 4.09 27.89 -95.63
N GLU A 267 5.35 27.49 -95.50
CA GLU A 267 5.72 26.30 -94.72
C GLU A 267 5.31 26.42 -93.23
N ARG A 268 5.56 27.58 -92.64
CA ARG A 268 5.13 27.84 -91.23
C ARG A 268 3.61 27.81 -91.08
N LEU A 269 2.84 28.39 -92.07
CA LEU A 269 1.39 28.33 -92.02
C LEU A 269 0.88 26.91 -92.26
N ARG A 270 1.54 26.08 -93.07
CA ARG A 270 1.20 24.64 -93.25
C ARG A 270 1.42 23.88 -91.94
N SER A 271 2.55 24.14 -91.23
CA SER A 271 2.79 23.50 -89.93
C SER A 271 1.72 23.85 -88.91
N VAL A 272 1.26 25.11 -88.83
CA VAL A 272 0.14 25.55 -88.00
C VAL A 272 -1.17 24.84 -88.40
N ARG A 273 -1.42 24.65 -89.72
CA ARG A 273 -2.61 23.94 -90.16
C ARG A 273 -2.60 22.48 -89.68
N ILE A 274 -1.49 21.78 -89.88
CA ILE A 274 -1.36 20.39 -89.38
C ILE A 274 -1.70 20.29 -87.92
N GLU A 275 -1.11 21.18 -87.06
CA GLU A 275 -1.37 21.24 -85.63
C GLU A 275 -2.87 21.50 -85.31
N LEU A 276 -3.52 22.40 -86.10
CA LEU A 276 -4.95 22.66 -85.93
C LEU A 276 -5.80 21.48 -86.30
N ASP A 277 -5.45 20.75 -87.40
CA ASP A 277 -6.17 19.54 -87.83
C ASP A 277 -6.06 18.42 -86.79
N ASP A 278 -4.86 18.30 -86.09
CA ASP A 278 -4.64 17.36 -84.97
C ASP A 278 -5.46 17.76 -83.72
N ILE A 279 -5.51 19.04 -83.36
CA ILE A 279 -6.35 19.54 -82.24
C ILE A 279 -7.84 19.34 -82.57
N GLU A 280 -8.29 19.55 -83.83
CA GLU A 280 -9.68 19.29 -84.22
C GLU A 280 -10.06 17.80 -84.03
N ALA A 281 -9.16 16.88 -84.40
CA ALA A 281 -9.39 15.44 -84.22
C ALA A 281 -9.42 15.06 -82.73
N GLU A 282 -8.59 15.67 -81.91
CA GLU A 282 -8.59 15.45 -80.46
C GLU A 282 -9.87 15.98 -79.82
N LEU A 283 -10.36 17.16 -80.21
CA LEU A 283 -11.63 17.72 -79.73
C LEU A 283 -12.82 16.83 -80.10
N GLU A 284 -12.83 16.27 -81.38
CA GLU A 284 -13.87 15.32 -81.81
C GLU A 284 -13.83 14.04 -80.94
N GLN A 285 -12.68 13.44 -80.81
CA GLN A 285 -12.51 12.23 -80.00
C GLN A 285 -12.96 12.47 -78.57
N SER A 286 -12.59 13.61 -77.98
CA SER A 286 -12.96 13.99 -76.59
C SER A 286 -14.50 14.18 -76.51
N ALA A 287 -15.14 14.87 -77.43
CA ALA A 287 -16.60 15.08 -77.46
C ALA A 287 -17.37 13.79 -77.59
N ASP A 288 -16.88 12.85 -78.39
CA ASP A 288 -17.52 11.54 -78.64
C ASP A 288 -17.30 10.57 -77.45
N SER A 289 -16.26 10.77 -76.70
CA SER A 289 -15.98 9.97 -75.48
C SER A 289 -16.87 10.33 -74.26
N ILE A 290 -17.56 11.47 -74.28
CA ILE A 290 -18.47 11.90 -73.21
C ILE A 290 -19.89 11.40 -73.56
N ASP A 291 -20.27 10.34 -72.78
CA ASP A 291 -21.66 9.82 -72.88
C ASP A 291 -22.54 10.53 -71.83
N TYR A 292 -23.71 10.98 -72.28
CA TYR A 292 -24.73 11.48 -71.35
C TYR A 292 -25.58 10.28 -70.90
N ASP A 293 -25.24 9.79 -69.65
CA ASP A 293 -25.98 8.68 -69.06
C ASP A 293 -26.60 9.15 -67.70
N PRO A 294 -27.85 9.58 -67.70
CA PRO A 294 -28.55 10.04 -66.50
C PRO A 294 -28.81 8.93 -65.50
N ALA A 295 -28.90 7.64 -65.94
CA ALA A 295 -29.05 6.53 -64.99
C ALA A 295 -27.78 6.27 -64.26
N ARG A 296 -26.63 6.39 -64.92
CA ARG A 296 -25.32 6.29 -64.28
C ARG A 296 -25.06 7.45 -63.28
N LEU A 297 -25.42 8.68 -63.67
CA LEU A 297 -25.33 9.85 -62.81
C LEU A 297 -26.15 9.64 -61.53
N GLN A 298 -27.39 9.20 -61.63
CA GLN A 298 -28.23 8.91 -60.47
C GLN A 298 -27.59 7.84 -59.54
N TYR A 299 -27.06 6.76 -60.13
CA TYR A 299 -26.37 5.73 -59.37
C TYR A 299 -25.16 6.31 -58.56
N VAL A 300 -24.33 7.13 -59.23
CA VAL A 300 -23.16 7.78 -58.60
C VAL A 300 -23.58 8.70 -57.45
N GLU A 301 -24.64 9.50 -57.67
CA GLU A 301 -25.19 10.39 -56.64
C GLU A 301 -25.74 9.61 -55.46
N GLU A 302 -26.50 8.55 -55.67
CA GLU A 302 -27.01 7.67 -54.60
C GLU A 302 -25.85 7.00 -53.82
N ARG A 303 -24.82 6.52 -54.54
CA ARG A 303 -23.66 5.86 -53.93
C ARG A 303 -22.85 6.84 -53.09
N LEU A 304 -22.56 8.04 -53.59
CA LEU A 304 -21.90 9.12 -52.85
C LEU A 304 -22.72 9.57 -51.64
N SER A 305 -24.03 9.70 -51.76
CA SER A 305 -24.92 10.05 -50.66
C SER A 305 -24.82 9.06 -49.51
N ASN A 306 -24.78 7.76 -49.81
CA ASN A 306 -24.63 6.70 -48.82
C ASN A 306 -23.26 6.76 -48.11
N ILE A 307 -22.19 7.07 -48.86
CA ILE A 307 -20.85 7.23 -48.31
C ILE A 307 -20.82 8.44 -47.35
N TYR A 308 -21.29 9.61 -47.78
CA TYR A 308 -21.33 10.83 -46.97
C TYR A 308 -22.21 10.70 -45.74
N GLU A 309 -23.32 9.97 -45.80
CA GLU A 309 -24.17 9.68 -44.65
C GLU A 309 -23.41 8.91 -43.58
N LEU A 310 -22.61 7.90 -43.96
CA LEU A 310 -21.77 7.16 -43.03
C LEU A 310 -20.61 7.99 -42.50
N GLU A 311 -19.93 8.76 -43.34
CA GLU A 311 -18.89 9.67 -42.94
C GLU A 311 -19.38 10.66 -41.86
N GLN A 312 -20.53 11.27 -42.10
CA GLN A 312 -21.17 12.19 -41.17
C GLN A 312 -21.55 11.48 -39.86
N LYS A 313 -22.13 10.29 -39.94
CA LYS A 313 -22.55 9.50 -38.78
C LYS A 313 -21.36 9.09 -37.93
N HIS A 314 -20.24 8.75 -38.55
CA HIS A 314 -19.02 8.34 -37.86
C HIS A 314 -18.05 9.49 -37.60
N ALA A 315 -18.40 10.74 -37.99
CA ALA A 315 -17.57 11.94 -37.85
C ALA A 315 -16.16 11.73 -38.44
N VAL A 316 -16.11 11.28 -39.68
CA VAL A 316 -14.93 11.10 -40.52
C VAL A 316 -15.14 11.77 -41.87
N SER A 317 -14.10 11.87 -42.69
CA SER A 317 -14.12 12.60 -43.96
C SER A 317 -13.67 11.77 -45.16
N THR A 318 -13.24 10.52 -44.94
CA THR A 318 -12.76 9.65 -46.01
C THR A 318 -13.14 8.19 -45.80
N ILE A 319 -13.14 7.40 -46.85
CA ILE A 319 -13.38 5.94 -46.80
C ILE A 319 -12.32 5.24 -45.98
N GLU A 320 -11.05 5.66 -46.07
CA GLU A 320 -9.95 5.08 -45.30
C GLU A 320 -10.16 5.26 -43.80
N GLU A 321 -10.65 6.42 -43.36
CA GLU A 321 -10.98 6.67 -41.95
C GLU A 321 -12.19 5.82 -41.49
N LEU A 322 -13.18 5.57 -42.37
CA LEU A 322 -14.30 4.65 -42.09
C LEU A 322 -13.81 3.21 -41.93
N GLN A 323 -12.91 2.75 -42.80
CA GLN A 323 -12.32 1.41 -42.71
C GLN A 323 -11.45 1.25 -41.45
N GLU A 324 -10.67 2.27 -41.08
CA GLU A 324 -9.92 2.24 -39.80
C GLU A 324 -10.87 2.14 -38.60
N LYS A 325 -11.98 2.88 -38.59
CA LYS A 325 -13.01 2.75 -37.56
C LYS A 325 -13.64 1.37 -37.50
N ALA A 326 -13.96 0.79 -38.67
CA ALA A 326 -14.49 -0.56 -38.73
C ALA A 326 -13.52 -1.59 -38.15
N GLU A 327 -12.21 -1.46 -38.45
CA GLU A 327 -11.18 -2.32 -37.89
C GLU A 327 -11.04 -2.17 -36.37
N ASN A 328 -11.13 -0.95 -35.84
CA ASN A 328 -11.12 -0.70 -34.42
C ASN A 328 -12.36 -1.29 -33.71
N MET A 329 -13.56 -1.19 -34.35
CA MET A 329 -14.77 -1.83 -33.82
C MET A 329 -14.67 -3.35 -33.82
N ARG A 330 -14.05 -3.98 -34.83
CA ARG A 330 -13.80 -5.43 -34.87
C ARG A 330 -12.89 -5.85 -33.71
N LYS A 331 -11.78 -5.12 -33.46
CA LYS A 331 -10.88 -5.39 -32.36
C LYS A 331 -11.57 -5.25 -30.98
N GLU A 332 -12.45 -4.26 -30.84
CA GLU A 332 -13.24 -4.07 -29.63
C GLU A 332 -14.21 -5.24 -29.39
N LEU A 333 -14.92 -5.67 -30.43
CA LEU A 333 -15.83 -6.84 -30.39
C LEU A 333 -15.06 -8.14 -30.06
N ASP A 334 -13.91 -8.38 -30.70
CA ASP A 334 -13.06 -9.53 -30.41
C ASP A 334 -12.58 -9.53 -28.93
N SER A 335 -12.32 -8.35 -28.40
CA SER A 335 -11.94 -8.22 -26.97
C SER A 335 -13.11 -8.59 -26.03
N ILE A 336 -14.34 -8.26 -26.38
CA ILE A 336 -15.55 -8.59 -25.63
C ILE A 336 -15.80 -10.11 -25.67
N ASP A 337 -15.67 -10.75 -26.83
CA ASP A 337 -15.87 -12.19 -26.98
C ASP A 337 -14.84 -13.01 -26.17
N ASN A 338 -13.60 -12.53 -26.00
CA ASN A 338 -12.55 -13.19 -25.22
C ASN A 338 -12.68 -13.01 -23.70
N VAL A 339 -13.42 -11.99 -23.23
CA VAL A 339 -13.56 -11.71 -21.78
C VAL A 339 -14.21 -12.87 -21.02
N ASP A 340 -15.14 -13.59 -21.61
CA ASP A 340 -15.81 -14.74 -20.96
C ASP A 340 -14.84 -15.89 -20.67
N GLU A 341 -13.85 -16.12 -21.52
CA GLU A 341 -12.80 -17.11 -21.26
C GLU A 341 -11.85 -16.65 -20.16
N ASP A 342 -11.50 -15.37 -20.15
CA ASP A 342 -10.68 -14.78 -19.11
C ASP A 342 -11.37 -14.82 -17.73
N ILE A 343 -12.65 -14.51 -17.67
CA ILE A 343 -13.46 -14.64 -16.44
C ILE A 343 -13.45 -16.09 -15.94
N LYS A 344 -13.71 -17.07 -16.81
CA LYS A 344 -13.69 -18.49 -16.43
C LYS A 344 -12.32 -18.94 -15.93
N ARG A 345 -11.25 -18.46 -16.55
CA ARG A 345 -9.87 -18.76 -16.13
C ARG A 345 -9.60 -18.15 -14.75
N GLN A 346 -9.99 -16.89 -14.56
CA GLN A 346 -9.81 -16.20 -13.29
C GLN A 346 -10.66 -16.80 -12.16
N GLN A 347 -11.89 -17.23 -12.45
CA GLN A 347 -12.75 -17.93 -11.49
C GLN A 347 -12.10 -19.24 -11.00
N LYS A 348 -11.55 -20.04 -11.91
CA LYS A 348 -10.83 -21.27 -11.54
C LYS A 348 -9.61 -20.99 -10.66
N GLU A 349 -8.88 -19.90 -10.95
CA GLU A 349 -7.74 -19.52 -10.12
C GLU A 349 -8.18 -19.05 -8.73
N VAL A 350 -9.27 -18.29 -8.63
CA VAL A 350 -9.87 -17.90 -7.35
C VAL A 350 -10.29 -19.14 -6.55
N GLU A 351 -11.00 -20.08 -7.16
CA GLU A 351 -11.41 -21.33 -6.51
C GLU A 351 -10.20 -22.13 -6.00
N ARG A 352 -9.14 -22.26 -6.81
CA ARG A 352 -7.89 -22.92 -6.45
C ARG A 352 -7.24 -22.27 -5.23
N LEU A 353 -7.11 -20.94 -5.23
CA LEU A 353 -6.50 -20.19 -4.14
C LEU A 353 -7.33 -20.26 -2.86
N LEU A 354 -8.67 -20.19 -2.95
CA LEU A 354 -9.58 -20.34 -1.82
C LEU A 354 -9.49 -21.74 -1.19
N ALA A 355 -9.40 -22.78 -2.00
CA ALA A 355 -9.23 -24.16 -1.51
C ALA A 355 -7.88 -24.33 -0.77
N LEU A 356 -6.79 -23.79 -1.32
CA LEU A 356 -5.48 -23.80 -0.68
C LEU A 356 -5.49 -23.01 0.64
N ARG A 357 -6.10 -21.82 0.65
CA ARG A 357 -6.23 -20.99 1.85
C ARG A 357 -7.00 -21.74 2.94
N THR A 358 -8.12 -22.39 2.60
CA THR A 358 -8.92 -23.17 3.53
C THR A 358 -8.13 -24.33 4.13
N LYS A 359 -7.33 -25.03 3.31
CA LYS A 359 -6.44 -26.09 3.77
C LYS A 359 -5.42 -25.61 4.79
N ILE A 360 -4.73 -24.50 4.49
CA ILE A 360 -3.75 -23.91 5.41
C ILE A 360 -4.42 -23.35 6.66
N ALA A 361 -5.58 -22.71 6.53
CA ALA A 361 -6.37 -22.24 7.67
C ALA A 361 -6.72 -23.39 8.64
N THR A 362 -7.16 -24.53 8.12
CA THR A 362 -7.46 -25.72 8.93
C THR A 362 -6.21 -26.24 9.66
N GLN A 363 -5.06 -26.25 9.00
CA GLN A 363 -3.79 -26.62 9.64
C GLN A 363 -3.44 -25.65 10.77
N LEU A 364 -3.58 -24.35 10.52
CA LEU A 364 -3.32 -23.29 11.49
C LEU A 364 -4.24 -23.42 12.72
N THR A 365 -5.54 -23.63 12.51
CA THR A 365 -6.51 -23.89 13.59
C THR A 365 -6.11 -25.09 14.45
N ASN A 366 -5.67 -26.19 13.83
CA ASN A 366 -5.27 -27.39 14.56
C ASN A 366 -4.00 -27.17 15.41
N VAL A 367 -3.05 -26.43 14.89
CA VAL A 367 -1.82 -26.08 15.61
C VAL A 367 -2.13 -25.12 16.77
N ARG A 368 -2.98 -24.12 16.55
CA ARG A 368 -3.46 -23.18 17.59
C ARG A 368 -4.24 -23.88 18.71
N LYS A 369 -5.07 -24.86 18.40
CA LYS A 369 -5.77 -25.67 19.42
C LYS A 369 -4.80 -26.40 20.34
N LYS A 370 -3.71 -26.97 19.78
CA LYS A 370 -2.66 -27.61 20.58
C LYS A 370 -1.91 -26.57 21.43
N ALA A 371 -1.58 -25.42 20.85
CA ALA A 371 -0.95 -24.32 21.57
C ALA A 371 -1.83 -23.78 22.72
N ALA A 372 -3.15 -23.69 22.50
CA ALA A 372 -4.10 -23.29 23.54
C ALA A 372 -4.08 -24.24 24.75
N GLN A 373 -4.07 -25.54 24.52
CA GLN A 373 -3.96 -26.54 25.61
C GLN A 373 -2.65 -26.41 26.38
N LEU A 374 -1.55 -26.15 25.67
CA LEU A 374 -0.24 -25.93 26.30
C LEU A 374 -0.24 -24.66 27.15
N ILE A 375 -0.78 -23.56 26.63
CA ILE A 375 -0.96 -22.30 27.38
C ILE A 375 -1.80 -22.54 28.64
N GLN A 376 -2.93 -23.21 28.54
CA GLN A 376 -3.79 -23.51 29.66
C GLN A 376 -3.05 -24.25 30.78
N THR A 377 -2.25 -25.25 30.42
CA THR A 377 -1.50 -26.09 31.40
C THR A 377 -0.41 -25.28 32.06
N GLU A 378 0.52 -24.68 31.29
CA GLU A 378 1.67 -23.96 31.83
C GLU A 378 1.23 -22.71 32.61
N LEU A 379 0.23 -21.98 32.11
CA LEU A 379 -0.29 -20.78 32.76
C LEU A 379 -0.99 -21.11 34.09
N THR A 380 -1.73 -22.21 34.15
CA THR A 380 -2.37 -22.68 35.41
C THR A 380 -1.32 -23.02 36.46
N GLU A 381 -0.22 -23.65 36.08
CA GLU A 381 0.88 -23.96 37.00
C GLU A 381 1.56 -22.70 37.52
N THR A 382 1.89 -21.76 36.66
CA THR A 382 2.51 -20.48 37.07
C THR A 382 1.57 -19.70 38.01
N LEU A 383 0.27 -19.66 37.71
CA LEU A 383 -0.73 -18.96 38.54
C LEU A 383 -0.94 -19.61 39.91
N LYS A 384 -0.82 -20.93 40.02
CA LYS A 384 -0.79 -21.61 41.36
C LYS A 384 0.37 -21.07 42.21
N GLY A 385 1.56 -20.94 41.59
CA GLY A 385 2.73 -20.33 42.22
C GLY A 385 2.48 -18.87 42.64
N LEU A 386 1.69 -18.13 41.89
CA LEU A 386 1.30 -16.74 42.14
C LEU A 386 0.05 -16.62 43.04
N GLY A 387 -0.26 -17.64 43.86
CA GLY A 387 -1.32 -17.60 44.86
C GLY A 387 -2.76 -17.71 44.28
N MET A 388 -2.90 -18.29 43.10
CA MET A 388 -4.19 -18.52 42.44
C MET A 388 -4.41 -20.03 42.17
N PRO A 389 -4.48 -20.87 43.20
CA PRO A 389 -4.48 -22.34 43.05
C PRO A 389 -5.75 -22.89 42.45
N ASN A 390 -6.83 -22.12 42.43
CA ASN A 390 -8.15 -22.53 41.95
C ASN A 390 -8.54 -21.91 40.61
N THR A 391 -7.54 -21.43 39.89
CA THR A 391 -7.75 -20.80 38.57
C THR A 391 -8.16 -21.81 37.52
N HIS A 392 -9.16 -21.43 36.73
CA HIS A 392 -9.55 -22.12 35.51
C HIS A 392 -9.39 -21.19 34.33
N ILE A 393 -8.82 -21.72 33.24
CA ILE A 393 -8.52 -20.99 32.02
C ILE A 393 -9.04 -21.79 30.84
N ASP A 394 -9.63 -21.12 29.87
CA ASP A 394 -9.96 -21.69 28.58
C ASP A 394 -9.68 -20.68 27.45
N MET A 395 -8.99 -21.12 26.41
CA MET A 395 -8.80 -20.35 25.18
C MET A 395 -9.74 -20.92 24.13
N LYS A 396 -10.94 -20.35 24.04
CA LYS A 396 -11.95 -20.77 23.10
C LYS A 396 -11.58 -20.33 21.68
N ILE A 397 -11.45 -21.31 20.77
CA ILE A 397 -11.14 -21.08 19.35
C ILE A 397 -12.37 -21.47 18.54
N GLU A 398 -13.02 -20.50 17.91
CA GLU A 398 -14.23 -20.65 17.10
C GLU A 398 -13.94 -20.22 15.66
N PRO A 399 -14.63 -20.76 14.66
CA PRO A 399 -14.51 -20.28 13.30
C PRO A 399 -15.01 -18.85 13.19
N ARG A 400 -14.27 -18.02 12.49
CA ARG A 400 -14.65 -16.64 12.15
C ARG A 400 -15.56 -16.66 10.93
N VAL A 401 -16.58 -15.80 10.90
CA VAL A 401 -17.52 -15.69 9.77
C VAL A 401 -16.78 -15.34 8.48
N GLU A 402 -15.92 -14.35 8.54
CA GLU A 402 -15.07 -13.93 7.42
C GLU A 402 -13.60 -14.06 7.82
N PRO A 403 -12.84 -14.97 7.21
CA PRO A 403 -11.41 -15.08 7.43
C PRO A 403 -10.68 -13.79 7.07
N ASP A 404 -9.69 -13.42 7.89
CA ASP A 404 -8.84 -12.26 7.66
C ASP A 404 -7.36 -12.65 7.46
N SER A 405 -6.48 -11.66 7.45
CA SER A 405 -5.04 -11.86 7.27
C SER A 405 -4.37 -12.66 8.41
N THR A 406 -5.05 -12.82 9.56
CA THR A 406 -4.56 -13.56 10.72
C THR A 406 -5.06 -15.00 10.76
N GLY A 407 -6.07 -15.36 9.98
CA GLY A 407 -6.62 -16.72 9.95
C GLY A 407 -8.12 -16.77 9.81
N ALA A 408 -8.63 -17.98 10.02
CA ALA A 408 -10.08 -18.27 10.07
C ALA A 408 -10.59 -18.44 11.51
N ASP A 409 -9.76 -18.13 12.51
CA ASP A 409 -10.05 -18.35 13.93
C ASP A 409 -10.44 -17.05 14.64
N LYS A 410 -11.48 -17.11 15.45
CA LYS A 410 -11.79 -16.15 16.49
C LYS A 410 -11.36 -16.73 17.83
N VAL A 411 -10.56 -15.98 18.58
CA VAL A 411 -10.00 -16.44 19.86
C VAL A 411 -10.55 -15.59 20.99
N THR A 412 -11.09 -16.27 22.01
CA THR A 412 -11.59 -15.64 23.22
C THR A 412 -10.91 -16.27 24.43
N PHE A 413 -10.40 -15.45 25.35
CA PHE A 413 -9.78 -15.90 26.58
C PHE A 413 -10.79 -15.88 27.72
N LEU A 414 -11.12 -17.06 28.24
CA LEU A 414 -12.02 -17.24 29.35
C LEU A 414 -11.24 -17.57 30.61
N PHE A 415 -11.62 -16.95 31.73
CA PHE A 415 -10.90 -17.05 32.97
C PHE A 415 -11.86 -17.10 34.17
N SER A 416 -11.46 -17.86 35.20
CA SER A 416 -12.05 -17.83 36.53
C SER A 416 -10.96 -17.99 37.59
N ALA A 417 -10.92 -17.11 38.57
CA ALA A 417 -9.97 -17.17 39.69
C ALA A 417 -10.39 -18.19 40.77
N ASN A 418 -11.65 -18.60 40.84
CA ASN A 418 -12.22 -19.40 41.95
C ASN A 418 -13.09 -20.54 41.42
N LYS A 419 -13.10 -21.67 42.13
CA LYS A 419 -13.87 -22.87 41.76
C LYS A 419 -15.37 -22.65 41.59
N ASN A 420 -15.94 -21.69 42.32
CA ASN A 420 -17.39 -21.44 42.36
C ASN A 420 -17.86 -20.34 41.42
N VAL A 421 -16.91 -19.77 40.61
CA VAL A 421 -17.24 -18.74 39.62
C VAL A 421 -17.14 -19.38 38.23
N PRO A 422 -18.16 -19.21 37.38
CA PRO A 422 -18.11 -19.75 36.03
C PRO A 422 -17.00 -19.07 35.23
N LEU A 423 -16.49 -19.79 34.22
CA LEU A 423 -15.57 -19.17 33.25
C LEU A 423 -16.30 -18.03 32.54
N GLN A 424 -15.68 -16.85 32.53
CA GLN A 424 -16.20 -15.67 31.88
C GLN A 424 -15.07 -14.95 31.14
N ASP A 425 -15.47 -14.09 30.22
CA ASP A 425 -14.48 -13.28 29.50
C ASP A 425 -13.65 -12.45 30.48
N VAL A 426 -12.33 -12.38 30.25
CA VAL A 426 -11.41 -11.59 31.07
C VAL A 426 -11.86 -10.14 31.23
N SER A 427 -12.64 -9.64 30.27
CA SER A 427 -13.22 -8.29 30.32
C SER A 427 -14.16 -8.07 31.51
N ALA A 428 -14.75 -9.13 32.04
CA ALA A 428 -15.68 -9.09 33.17
C ALA A 428 -15.00 -9.19 34.55
N ILE A 429 -13.66 -9.39 34.59
CA ILE A 429 -12.92 -9.54 35.84
C ILE A 429 -12.75 -8.18 36.52
N ALA A 430 -13.17 -8.08 37.75
CA ALA A 430 -13.16 -6.83 38.50
C ALA A 430 -11.83 -6.57 39.26
N SER A 431 -11.00 -7.59 39.51
CA SER A 431 -9.78 -7.47 40.35
C SER A 431 -8.55 -7.14 39.53
N GLY A 432 -8.02 -5.92 39.68
CA GLY A 432 -6.77 -5.48 39.04
C GLY A 432 -5.57 -6.36 39.37
N GLY A 433 -5.45 -6.81 40.60
CA GLY A 433 -4.36 -7.69 41.04
C GLY A 433 -4.39 -9.10 40.45
N GLU A 434 -5.56 -9.65 40.16
CA GLU A 434 -5.70 -10.94 39.46
C GLU A 434 -5.29 -10.83 37.99
N ILE A 435 -5.70 -9.76 37.33
CA ILE A 435 -5.32 -9.49 35.94
C ILE A 435 -3.81 -9.24 35.84
N ALA A 436 -3.22 -8.50 36.77
CA ALA A 436 -1.78 -8.24 36.80
C ALA A 436 -0.95 -9.54 36.91
N ARG A 437 -1.35 -10.46 37.82
CA ARG A 437 -0.71 -11.78 37.94
C ARG A 437 -0.90 -12.65 36.70
N LEU A 438 -2.11 -12.66 36.14
CA LEU A 438 -2.40 -13.37 34.90
C LEU A 438 -1.53 -12.86 33.75
N MET A 439 -1.42 -11.53 33.60
CA MET A 439 -0.59 -10.92 32.57
C MET A 439 0.90 -11.20 32.77
N LEU A 440 1.40 -11.14 34.03
CA LEU A 440 2.77 -11.51 34.34
C LEU A 440 3.08 -12.95 33.92
N ALA A 441 2.21 -13.90 34.30
CA ALA A 441 2.36 -15.31 33.96
C ALA A 441 2.32 -15.55 32.43
N LEU A 442 1.40 -14.88 31.72
CA LEU A 442 1.31 -14.98 30.26
C LEU A 442 2.54 -14.37 29.56
N LYS A 443 3.01 -13.22 30.02
CA LYS A 443 4.24 -12.59 29.50
C LYS A 443 5.49 -13.44 29.77
N GLU A 444 5.57 -14.05 30.91
CA GLU A 444 6.65 -14.99 31.24
C GLU A 444 6.65 -16.19 30.28
N LEU A 445 5.49 -16.76 30.02
CA LEU A 445 5.33 -17.86 29.10
C LEU A 445 5.74 -17.50 27.67
N ILE A 446 5.34 -16.31 27.21
CA ILE A 446 5.69 -15.78 25.87
C ILE A 446 7.20 -15.49 25.81
N ALA A 447 7.76 -14.85 26.82
CA ALA A 447 9.17 -14.46 26.86
C ALA A 447 10.15 -15.66 26.79
N ARG A 448 9.74 -16.83 27.30
CA ARG A 448 10.53 -18.08 27.14
C ARG A 448 10.65 -18.54 25.68
N ARG A 449 9.74 -18.12 24.80
CA ARG A 449 9.65 -18.60 23.41
C ARG A 449 9.88 -17.52 22.36
N THR A 450 9.89 -16.26 22.78
CA THR A 450 10.23 -15.12 21.91
C THR A 450 11.63 -14.63 22.20
N GLN A 451 12.26 -14.04 21.20
CA GLN A 451 13.52 -13.33 21.36
C GLN A 451 13.30 -11.85 21.73
N LEU A 452 12.22 -11.54 22.48
CA LEU A 452 11.96 -10.15 22.86
C LEU A 452 13.08 -9.66 23.81
N PRO A 453 13.82 -8.62 23.42
CA PRO A 453 15.06 -8.29 24.15
C PRO A 453 14.81 -7.59 25.47
N THR A 454 13.71 -6.80 25.59
CA THR A 454 13.43 -5.99 26.79
C THR A 454 11.95 -5.95 27.11
N ILE A 455 11.60 -6.22 28.37
CA ILE A 455 10.25 -6.09 28.90
C ILE A 455 10.27 -5.09 30.06
N VAL A 456 9.33 -4.13 30.04
CA VAL A 456 9.16 -3.13 31.08
C VAL A 456 7.84 -3.38 31.81
N PHE A 457 7.87 -3.58 33.11
CA PHE A 457 6.68 -3.68 33.97
C PHE A 457 6.49 -2.38 34.75
N ASP A 458 5.32 -1.76 34.59
CA ASP A 458 4.93 -0.57 35.32
C ASP A 458 3.76 -0.87 36.26
N GLU A 459 3.97 -0.61 37.56
CA GLU A 459 2.95 -0.76 38.62
C GLU A 459 2.21 -2.11 38.57
N ILE A 460 2.93 -3.19 38.20
CA ILE A 460 2.37 -4.55 38.19
C ILE A 460 2.02 -5.07 39.58
N ASP A 461 2.57 -4.40 40.60
CA ASP A 461 2.43 -4.66 42.02
C ASP A 461 1.21 -4.00 42.67
N THR A 462 0.36 -3.32 41.93
CA THR A 462 -0.87 -2.68 42.42
C THR A 462 -1.83 -3.72 43.02
N GLY A 463 -2.19 -3.55 44.31
CA GLY A 463 -3.07 -4.45 45.04
C GLY A 463 -2.43 -5.77 45.46
N VAL A 464 -1.10 -5.83 45.48
CA VAL A 464 -0.30 -6.98 45.93
C VAL A 464 0.51 -6.59 47.16
N SER A 465 0.74 -7.50 48.11
CA SER A 465 1.53 -7.27 49.30
C SER A 465 2.21 -8.55 49.79
N GLY A 466 3.24 -8.38 50.65
CA GLY A 466 3.90 -9.44 51.36
C GLY A 466 4.49 -10.54 50.47
N THR A 467 4.23 -11.79 50.82
CA THR A 467 4.76 -12.97 50.12
C THR A 467 4.37 -13.07 48.66
N MET A 468 3.27 -12.42 48.27
CA MET A 468 2.85 -12.40 46.88
C MET A 468 3.74 -11.53 46.01
N ALA A 469 4.14 -10.36 46.49
CA ALA A 469 5.10 -9.50 45.80
C ALA A 469 6.45 -10.21 45.60
N GLU A 470 6.89 -10.98 46.61
CA GLU A 470 8.11 -11.78 46.50
C GLU A 470 8.03 -12.86 45.43
N ARG A 471 6.89 -13.60 45.33
CA ARG A 471 6.66 -14.59 44.26
C ARG A 471 6.62 -13.95 42.86
N MET A 472 6.02 -12.79 42.73
CA MET A 472 6.04 -12.04 41.44
C MET A 472 7.46 -11.62 41.08
N ALA A 473 8.25 -11.15 42.04
CA ALA A 473 9.65 -10.81 41.83
C ALA A 473 10.48 -12.03 41.40
N GLN A 474 10.22 -13.20 41.97
CA GLN A 474 10.85 -14.44 41.57
C GLN A 474 10.55 -14.81 40.11
N VAL A 475 9.30 -14.67 39.68
CA VAL A 475 8.91 -14.89 38.25
C VAL A 475 9.64 -13.91 37.35
N MET A 476 9.67 -12.60 37.69
CA MET A 476 10.41 -11.59 36.91
C MET A 476 11.90 -11.87 36.86
N LYS A 477 12.48 -12.35 37.96
CA LYS A 477 13.89 -12.77 38.04
C LYS A 477 14.17 -13.95 37.11
N GLN A 478 13.29 -14.95 37.08
CA GLN A 478 13.41 -16.09 36.16
C GLN A 478 13.31 -15.64 34.70
N MET A 479 12.37 -14.73 34.37
CA MET A 479 12.28 -14.12 33.03
C MET A 479 13.59 -13.43 32.64
N SER A 480 14.24 -12.79 33.57
CA SER A 480 15.46 -12.01 33.32
C SER A 480 16.66 -12.85 32.89
N ALA A 481 16.59 -14.17 32.96
CA ALA A 481 17.59 -15.07 32.37
C ALA A 481 17.50 -15.07 30.83
N ASN A 482 16.30 -14.90 30.26
CA ASN A 482 16.04 -14.97 28.80
C ASN A 482 15.95 -13.59 28.15
N CYS A 483 15.44 -12.57 28.85
CA CYS A 483 15.29 -11.21 28.35
C CYS A 483 15.71 -10.19 29.43
N GLN A 484 15.92 -8.94 29.06
CA GLN A 484 16.10 -7.84 29.99
C GLN A 484 14.74 -7.46 30.59
N VAL A 485 14.66 -7.44 31.93
CA VAL A 485 13.45 -7.06 32.67
C VAL A 485 13.69 -5.75 33.39
N LEU A 486 12.85 -4.75 33.13
CA LEU A 486 12.81 -3.48 33.88
C LEU A 486 11.48 -3.44 34.65
N CYS A 487 11.53 -3.25 35.96
CA CYS A 487 10.33 -3.15 36.81
C CYS A 487 10.31 -1.84 37.58
N ILE A 488 9.26 -1.08 37.37
CA ILE A 488 8.95 0.11 38.16
C ILE A 488 8.05 -0.33 39.29
N THR A 489 8.50 -0.17 40.52
CA THR A 489 7.80 -0.68 41.72
C THR A 489 7.87 0.29 42.88
N HIS A 490 6.93 0.18 43.81
CA HIS A 490 6.92 0.82 45.11
C HIS A 490 7.09 -0.19 46.26
N LEU A 491 7.16 -1.51 45.91
CA LEU A 491 7.29 -2.57 46.91
C LEU A 491 8.76 -2.96 47.15
N PRO A 492 9.26 -2.88 48.40
CA PRO A 492 10.62 -3.27 48.73
C PRO A 492 10.89 -4.76 48.47
N GLN A 493 9.85 -5.62 48.58
CA GLN A 493 9.93 -7.04 48.28
C GLN A 493 10.33 -7.32 46.84
N ILE A 494 9.84 -6.52 45.89
CA ILE A 494 10.22 -6.63 44.48
C ILE A 494 11.58 -5.99 44.24
N ALA A 495 11.81 -4.82 44.82
CA ALA A 495 13.04 -4.06 44.64
C ALA A 495 14.30 -4.81 45.13
N ALA A 496 14.17 -5.65 46.16
CA ALA A 496 15.26 -6.47 46.68
C ALA A 496 15.83 -7.45 45.64
N TRP A 497 14.99 -7.99 44.71
CA TRP A 497 15.35 -8.99 43.71
C TRP A 497 16.11 -8.42 42.50
N GLY A 498 16.13 -7.09 42.32
CA GLY A 498 16.83 -6.44 41.20
C GLY A 498 18.33 -6.69 41.22
N ASN A 499 18.92 -7.08 40.08
CA ASN A 499 20.36 -7.09 39.87
C ASN A 499 20.92 -5.67 39.89
N HIS A 500 20.19 -4.76 39.27
CA HIS A 500 20.49 -3.34 39.17
C HIS A 500 19.33 -2.56 39.76
N HIS A 501 19.62 -1.52 40.53
CA HIS A 501 18.63 -0.71 41.18
C HIS A 501 18.87 0.76 40.86
N PHE A 502 17.84 1.42 40.37
CA PHE A 502 17.82 2.83 40.02
C PHE A 502 16.83 3.54 40.95
N ARG A 503 17.22 4.70 41.47
CA ARG A 503 16.35 5.56 42.28
C ARG A 503 15.98 6.79 41.49
N VAL A 504 14.67 7.10 41.44
CA VAL A 504 14.10 8.34 40.88
C VAL A 504 13.79 9.28 42.04
N TYR A 505 14.32 10.49 42.01
CA TYR A 505 14.06 11.51 43.01
C TYR A 505 13.86 12.88 42.37
N LYS A 506 13.22 13.77 43.10
CA LYS A 506 13.05 15.18 42.73
C LYS A 506 14.03 16.05 43.47
N GLU A 507 14.53 17.05 42.78
CA GLU A 507 15.34 18.11 43.34
C GLU A 507 14.72 19.45 43.00
N ASP A 508 14.42 20.23 44.04
CA ASP A 508 13.92 21.59 43.89
C ASP A 508 15.10 22.56 43.91
N SER A 509 15.40 23.14 42.74
CA SER A 509 16.45 24.15 42.63
C SER A 509 15.96 25.34 41.79
N ASN A 510 16.27 26.55 42.28
CA ASN A 510 15.97 27.83 41.55
C ASN A 510 14.50 28.01 41.11
N GLY A 511 13.54 27.53 41.92
CA GLY A 511 12.10 27.68 41.61
C GLY A 511 11.57 26.72 40.56
N SER A 512 12.34 25.69 40.19
CA SER A 512 11.90 24.61 39.31
C SER A 512 12.20 23.25 39.94
N THR A 513 11.23 22.32 39.80
CA THR A 513 11.40 20.92 40.22
C THR A 513 12.00 20.12 39.06
N ARG A 514 13.09 19.40 39.28
CA ARG A 514 13.74 18.53 38.31
C ARG A 514 13.72 17.09 38.81
N SER A 515 13.53 16.15 37.88
CA SER A 515 13.61 14.72 38.16
C SER A 515 14.96 14.16 37.75
N HIS A 516 15.57 13.40 38.64
CA HIS A 516 16.84 12.72 38.44
C HIS A 516 16.66 11.22 38.60
N ILE A 517 17.46 10.44 37.87
CA ILE A 517 17.54 8.98 38.01
C ILE A 517 19.00 8.62 38.25
N GLN A 518 19.26 7.84 39.27
CA GLN A 518 20.60 7.49 39.72
C GLN A 518 20.70 5.97 39.92
N PRO A 519 21.74 5.30 39.41
CA PRO A 519 22.04 3.92 39.76
C PRO A 519 22.52 3.86 41.23
N LEU A 520 22.06 2.84 41.93
CA LEU A 520 22.43 2.64 43.36
C LEU A 520 23.50 1.55 43.48
N ASN A 521 24.51 1.82 44.28
CA ASN A 521 25.43 0.78 44.74
C ASN A 521 24.80 -0.09 45.84
N THR A 522 25.52 -1.10 46.35
CA THR A 522 24.97 -2.06 47.30
C THR A 522 24.54 -1.41 48.63
N GLU A 523 25.29 -0.43 49.13
CA GLU A 523 24.97 0.26 50.38
C GLU A 523 23.79 1.21 50.21
N GLU A 524 23.76 1.95 49.09
CA GLU A 524 22.64 2.82 48.73
C GLU A 524 21.36 2.02 48.49
N LYS A 525 21.46 0.80 47.90
CA LYS A 525 20.34 -0.11 47.73
C LYS A 525 19.74 -0.53 49.06
N ILE A 526 20.57 -0.87 50.07
CA ILE A 526 20.09 -1.22 51.41
C ILE A 526 19.39 -0.02 52.04
N THR A 527 19.96 1.17 51.93
CA THR A 527 19.40 2.42 52.46
C THR A 527 18.04 2.74 51.80
N GLU A 528 17.95 2.65 50.50
CA GLU A 528 16.69 2.89 49.76
C GLU A 528 15.59 1.88 50.13
N LEU A 529 15.94 0.59 50.25
CA LEU A 529 15.00 -0.43 50.70
C LEU A 529 14.55 -0.19 52.17
N ALA A 530 15.45 0.26 53.04
CA ALA A 530 15.09 0.62 54.40
C ALA A 530 14.15 1.84 54.45
N HIS A 531 14.34 2.86 53.58
CA HIS A 531 13.41 3.96 53.44
C HIS A 531 12.03 3.49 52.92
N MET A 532 12.01 2.58 51.95
CA MET A 532 10.76 2.00 51.45
C MET A 532 9.99 1.22 52.53
N LEU A 533 10.68 0.64 53.52
CA LEU A 533 10.08 -0.11 54.62
C LEU A 533 9.58 0.78 55.77
N SER A 534 10.31 1.86 56.10
CA SER A 534 10.07 2.67 57.30
C SER A 534 9.65 4.12 57.04
N GLY A 535 9.63 4.56 55.78
CA GLY A 535 9.42 5.98 55.42
C GLY A 535 10.66 6.84 55.70
N GLU A 536 10.47 8.09 56.11
CA GLU A 536 11.55 9.08 56.25
C GLU A 536 12.51 8.76 57.41
N HIS A 537 12.07 8.01 58.44
CA HIS A 537 12.90 7.70 59.59
C HIS A 537 13.60 6.34 59.45
N LEU A 538 14.90 6.39 59.13
CA LEU A 538 15.74 5.20 59.12
C LEU A 538 15.94 4.66 60.53
N SER A 539 15.52 3.42 60.78
CA SER A 539 15.82 2.67 62.00
C SER A 539 16.78 1.51 61.72
N ASP A 540 17.57 1.11 62.72
CA ASP A 540 18.46 -0.04 62.59
C ASP A 540 17.69 -1.31 62.25
N ALA A 541 16.45 -1.44 62.72
CA ALA A 541 15.55 -2.55 62.40
C ALA A 541 15.14 -2.54 60.90
N ALA A 542 14.90 -1.36 60.28
CA ALA A 542 14.58 -1.25 58.88
C ALA A 542 15.79 -1.62 58.01
N ILE A 543 16.99 -1.23 58.40
CA ILE A 543 18.24 -1.60 57.72
C ILE A 543 18.45 -3.12 57.77
N GLU A 544 18.23 -3.75 58.93
CA GLU A 544 18.39 -5.19 59.07
C GLU A 544 17.33 -5.98 58.25
N ASN A 545 16.09 -5.49 58.24
CA ASN A 545 15.03 -6.05 57.38
C ASN A 545 15.36 -5.91 55.88
N ALA A 546 15.93 -4.78 55.46
CA ALA A 546 16.35 -4.57 54.09
C ALA A 546 17.46 -5.56 53.67
N LYS A 547 18.47 -5.77 54.56
CA LYS A 547 19.51 -6.78 54.35
C LYS A 547 18.94 -8.18 54.23
N THR A 548 17.99 -8.54 55.09
CA THR A 548 17.32 -9.83 55.09
C THR A 548 16.54 -10.05 53.77
N LEU A 549 15.83 -9.03 53.29
CA LEU A 549 15.13 -9.11 51.99
C LEU A 549 16.12 -9.37 50.84
N ILE A 550 17.26 -8.70 50.83
CA ILE A 550 18.28 -8.91 49.78
C ILE A 550 18.88 -10.32 49.90
N GLN A 551 19.16 -10.80 51.10
CA GLN A 551 19.70 -12.16 51.31
C GLN A 551 18.70 -13.23 50.82
N ASN A 552 17.41 -13.08 51.13
CA ASN A 552 16.36 -14.01 50.70
C ASN A 552 16.18 -14.00 49.16
N ALA A 553 16.43 -12.87 48.50
CA ALA A 553 16.35 -12.74 47.06
C ALA A 553 17.53 -13.39 46.31
N HIS A 554 18.66 -13.66 47.01
CA HIS A 554 19.88 -14.22 46.42
C HIS A 554 20.18 -15.66 46.84
N ASN A 555 19.40 -16.20 47.77
CA ASN A 555 19.39 -17.62 48.13
C ASN A 555 18.33 -18.36 47.31
#